data_084363040b62eb0b715971a0b5ff3a3c
#
_entry.id   084363040b62eb0b715971a0b5ff3a3c
#
_cell.length_a   1.000
_cell.length_b   1.000
_cell.length_c   1.000
_cell.angle_alpha   90.00
_cell.angle_beta   90.00
_cell.angle_gamma   90.00
#
_symmetry.space_group_name_H-M   'P 1'
#
loop_
_entity.id
_entity.type
_entity.pdbx_description
1 polymer ?
#
loop_
_entity_poly.entity_id
_entity_poly.type
_entity_poly.pdbx_seq_one_letter_code
_entity_poly.pdbx_strand_id
1 'polypeptide(L)'
;MANVTFSSPRMAREVTVYAVAGDRGTLLSLAKAHKIPIPFDCQDGECGSCLVEVRHLSPSVRSGIALTEKEKEMLKQLGKITKHEIMDAEVNDMPPRFRLACQFFVRNEDVIVSFEGDTALPAKGPALSIAAAIYKGGVKINTLDEFLSYAVKVEEDAAVHFEHLGKQMASCGNADVADLFLRLGAYSRLHLEEAKAKAAKYDASLELPASTAWPEHQTPERTALWAGDPSLSRLDALKAALQGERRGFEFYYAVAGTTTDAEIRAVAKEFVREETEHVDTLKLWVEREEQAHQAAARKAPA
;
A
#
# COMPACT_ATOMS: atom_id res chain seq x y z
N MET A 1 19.68 13.79 -12.16
CA MET A 1 19.08 12.63 -12.85
C MET A 1 17.85 12.24 -12.05
N ALA A 2 16.74 12.01 -12.71
CA ALA A 2 15.47 11.68 -12.08
C ALA A 2 14.98 10.31 -12.52
N ASN A 3 14.44 9.52 -11.60
CA ASN A 3 13.70 8.31 -11.92
C ASN A 3 12.22 8.66 -12.00
N VAL A 4 11.60 8.41 -13.15
CA VAL A 4 10.18 8.61 -13.37
C VAL A 4 9.53 7.25 -13.53
N THR A 5 8.73 6.85 -12.54
CA THR A 5 7.98 5.59 -12.58
C THR A 5 6.56 5.85 -13.01
N PHE A 6 6.15 5.30 -14.14
CA PHE A 6 4.80 5.40 -14.67
C PHE A 6 3.97 4.20 -14.23
N SER A 7 2.78 4.46 -13.70
CA SER A 7 1.83 3.46 -13.22
C SER A 7 0.43 3.77 -13.75
N SER A 8 -0.24 2.75 -14.26
CA SER A 8 -1.64 2.85 -14.67
C SER A 8 -2.31 1.47 -14.55
N PRO A 9 -3.58 1.40 -14.13
CA PRO A 9 -4.33 0.15 -14.11
C PRO A 9 -4.50 -0.48 -15.51
N ARG A 10 -4.20 0.27 -16.57
CA ARG A 10 -4.30 -0.19 -17.95
C ARG A 10 -2.95 -0.51 -18.61
N MET A 11 -1.86 -0.36 -17.87
CA MET A 11 -0.53 -0.80 -18.30
C MET A 11 -0.27 -2.24 -17.89
N ALA A 12 0.47 -2.98 -18.72
CA ALA A 12 0.85 -4.37 -18.40
C ALA A 12 1.74 -4.45 -17.16
N ARG A 13 2.58 -3.45 -16.93
CA ARG A 13 3.49 -3.31 -15.79
C ARG A 13 3.85 -1.85 -15.59
N GLU A 14 4.31 -1.50 -14.41
CA GLU A 14 4.97 -0.21 -14.16
C GLU A 14 6.27 -0.11 -14.96
N VAL A 15 6.57 1.10 -15.41
CA VAL A 15 7.77 1.38 -16.20
C VAL A 15 8.52 2.54 -15.56
N THR A 16 9.76 2.29 -15.16
CA THR A 16 10.66 3.34 -14.68
C THR A 16 11.59 3.76 -15.79
N VAL A 17 11.66 5.05 -16.05
CA VAL A 17 12.56 5.65 -17.04
C VAL A 17 13.47 6.67 -16.38
N TYR A 18 14.66 6.81 -16.93
CA TYR A 18 15.62 7.82 -16.51
C TYR A 18 15.39 9.12 -17.28
N ALA A 19 15.15 10.21 -16.55
CA ALA A 19 15.16 11.54 -17.12
C ALA A 19 16.47 12.25 -16.76
N VAL A 20 17.19 12.74 -17.74
CA VAL A 20 18.39 13.56 -17.51
C VAL A 20 17.93 14.99 -17.23
N ALA A 21 18.41 15.57 -16.12
CA ALA A 21 18.12 16.98 -15.82
C ALA A 21 18.60 17.88 -16.95
N GLY A 22 17.67 18.61 -17.56
CA GLY A 22 17.95 19.42 -18.75
C GLY A 22 17.58 18.78 -20.09
N ASP A 23 17.17 17.52 -20.13
CA ASP A 23 16.52 16.95 -21.30
C ASP A 23 15.23 17.73 -21.58
N ARG A 24 15.14 18.19 -22.82
CA ARG A 24 14.13 19.16 -23.24
C ARG A 24 12.79 18.51 -23.40
N GLY A 25 11.99 18.54 -22.37
CA GLY A 25 10.64 18.04 -22.57
C GLY A 25 9.80 17.99 -21.31
N THR A 26 8.53 18.02 -21.58
CA THR A 26 7.51 17.79 -20.58
C THR A 26 7.45 16.29 -20.23
N LEU A 27 6.79 15.97 -19.13
CA LEU A 27 6.49 14.59 -18.75
C LEU A 27 5.78 13.84 -19.89
N LEU A 28 4.90 14.51 -20.65
CA LEU A 28 4.23 13.93 -21.81
C LEU A 28 5.23 13.59 -22.93
N SER A 29 6.22 14.44 -23.16
CA SER A 29 7.27 14.15 -24.16
C SER A 29 8.09 12.93 -23.76
N LEU A 30 8.45 12.82 -22.47
CA LEU A 30 9.12 11.66 -21.92
C LEU A 30 8.27 10.39 -22.07
N ALA A 31 6.99 10.47 -21.70
CA ALA A 31 6.06 9.36 -21.85
C ALA A 31 5.95 8.87 -23.30
N LYS A 32 5.84 9.79 -24.25
CA LYS A 32 5.82 9.46 -25.70
C LYS A 32 7.09 8.77 -26.16
N ALA A 33 8.26 9.27 -25.78
CA ALA A 33 9.55 8.70 -26.14
C ALA A 33 9.67 7.23 -25.68
N HIS A 34 9.05 6.89 -24.55
CA HIS A 34 9.08 5.55 -23.98
C HIS A 34 7.79 4.73 -24.21
N LYS A 35 6.90 5.21 -25.10
CA LYS A 35 5.63 4.54 -25.46
C LYS A 35 4.71 4.32 -24.26
N ILE A 36 4.74 5.21 -23.29
CA ILE A 36 3.84 5.21 -22.14
C ILE A 36 2.49 5.80 -22.58
N PRO A 37 1.36 5.10 -22.36
CA PRO A 37 0.07 5.48 -22.93
C PRO A 37 -0.68 6.52 -22.07
N ILE A 38 -0.06 7.65 -21.73
CA ILE A 38 -0.75 8.78 -21.13
C ILE A 38 -1.70 9.34 -22.18
N PRO A 39 -3.02 9.46 -21.88
CA PRO A 39 -3.96 10.10 -22.81
C PRO A 39 -3.59 11.55 -23.05
N PHE A 40 -3.75 12.04 -24.26
CA PHE A 40 -3.54 13.45 -24.60
C PHE A 40 -4.25 13.83 -25.89
N ASP A 41 -4.68 15.10 -25.96
CA ASP A 41 -5.27 15.67 -27.16
C ASP A 41 -4.52 16.96 -27.61
N CYS A 42 -4.67 18.07 -26.85
CA CYS A 42 -4.16 19.37 -27.24
C CYS A 42 -2.65 19.55 -27.09
N GLN A 43 -2.03 18.92 -26.10
CA GLN A 43 -0.62 19.06 -25.68
C GLN A 43 -0.22 20.48 -25.22
N ASP A 44 -1.18 21.35 -24.98
CA ASP A 44 -0.99 22.78 -24.65
C ASP A 44 -1.63 23.19 -23.32
N GLY A 45 -2.12 22.21 -22.52
CA GLY A 45 -2.69 22.46 -21.19
C GLY A 45 -4.16 22.87 -21.17
N GLU A 46 -4.86 22.84 -22.31
CA GLU A 46 -6.23 23.37 -22.44
C GLU A 46 -7.34 22.31 -22.37
N CYS A 47 -7.04 21.02 -22.55
CA CYS A 47 -8.06 19.96 -22.62
C CYS A 47 -8.16 19.08 -21.38
N GLY A 48 -7.15 19.05 -20.54
CA GLY A 48 -7.13 18.20 -19.33
C GLY A 48 -6.92 16.70 -19.58
N SER A 49 -6.91 16.22 -20.84
CA SER A 49 -6.81 14.77 -21.16
C SER A 49 -5.55 14.12 -20.59
N CYS A 50 -4.46 14.86 -20.44
CA CYS A 50 -3.18 14.38 -19.92
C CYS A 50 -3.03 14.56 -18.39
N LEU A 51 -4.13 14.54 -17.66
CA LEU A 51 -4.14 14.61 -16.20
C LEU A 51 -3.41 13.42 -15.60
N VAL A 52 -2.47 13.70 -14.70
CA VAL A 52 -1.71 12.70 -13.95
C VAL A 52 -1.65 13.08 -12.47
N GLU A 53 -1.52 12.09 -11.62
CA GLU A 53 -1.14 12.26 -10.23
C GLU A 53 0.37 12.07 -10.12
N VAL A 54 1.06 13.03 -9.51
CA VAL A 54 2.52 13.02 -9.33
C VAL A 54 2.82 12.93 -7.85
N ARG A 55 3.55 11.89 -7.47
CA ARG A 55 4.03 11.70 -6.11
C ARG A 55 5.55 11.78 -6.08
N HIS A 56 6.07 12.76 -5.36
CA HIS A 56 7.51 12.94 -5.15
C HIS A 56 8.00 11.96 -4.09
N LEU A 57 9.11 11.27 -4.34
CA LEU A 57 9.66 10.26 -3.43
C LEU A 57 10.58 10.86 -2.38
N SER A 58 11.12 12.06 -2.62
CA SER A 58 11.99 12.77 -1.69
C SER A 58 11.31 14.01 -1.14
N PRO A 59 10.98 14.07 0.16
CA PRO A 59 10.28 15.23 0.74
C PRO A 59 11.17 16.48 0.87
N SER A 60 12.47 16.37 0.61
CA SER A 60 13.45 17.45 0.78
C SER A 60 13.76 18.23 -0.49
N VAL A 61 13.24 17.84 -1.62
CA VAL A 61 13.49 18.53 -2.91
C VAL A 61 12.47 19.66 -3.05
N ARG A 62 12.80 20.83 -2.53
CA ARG A 62 12.13 22.09 -2.90
C ARG A 62 12.62 22.49 -4.28
N SER A 63 12.03 21.96 -5.31
CA SER A 63 12.26 22.44 -6.67
C SER A 63 11.14 23.40 -6.99
N GLY A 64 11.50 24.64 -7.34
CA GLY A 64 10.54 25.67 -7.73
C GLY A 64 9.54 25.13 -8.73
N ILE A 65 8.30 24.96 -8.31
CA ILE A 65 7.25 24.31 -9.08
C ILE A 65 6.53 25.40 -9.83
N ALA A 66 6.87 25.52 -11.11
CA ALA A 66 6.15 26.43 -11.98
C ALA A 66 4.85 25.74 -12.44
N LEU A 67 3.73 26.19 -11.92
CA LEU A 67 2.41 25.95 -12.52
C LEU A 67 2.18 27.02 -13.59
N THR A 68 1.91 26.62 -14.82
CA THR A 68 1.48 27.57 -15.84
C THR A 68 0.06 28.04 -15.56
N GLU A 69 -0.30 29.25 -16.01
CA GLU A 69 -1.67 29.76 -15.83
C GLU A 69 -2.71 28.82 -16.47
N LYS A 70 -2.40 28.27 -17.63
CA LYS A 70 -3.26 27.28 -18.32
C LYS A 70 -3.45 26.03 -17.47
N GLU A 71 -2.38 25.51 -16.87
CA GLU A 71 -2.45 24.35 -16.00
C GLU A 71 -3.29 24.62 -14.77
N LYS A 72 -3.09 25.75 -14.09
CA LYS A 72 -3.88 26.16 -12.92
C LYS A 72 -5.37 26.24 -13.24
N GLU A 73 -5.71 26.87 -14.34
CA GLU A 73 -7.10 27.05 -14.73
C GLU A 73 -7.76 25.70 -15.07
N MET A 74 -7.07 24.86 -15.83
CA MET A 74 -7.59 23.52 -16.18
C MET A 74 -7.73 22.64 -14.96
N LEU A 75 -6.75 22.61 -14.05
CA LEU A 75 -6.85 21.83 -12.80
C LEU A 75 -7.99 22.33 -11.89
N LYS A 76 -8.29 23.64 -11.87
CA LYS A 76 -9.46 24.20 -11.19
C LYS A 76 -10.76 23.69 -11.81
N GLN A 77 -10.88 23.76 -13.13
CA GLN A 77 -12.08 23.30 -13.86
C GLN A 77 -12.33 21.80 -13.63
N LEU A 78 -11.26 21.00 -13.55
CA LEU A 78 -11.34 19.58 -13.25
C LEU A 78 -11.57 19.27 -11.75
N GLY A 79 -11.58 20.29 -10.88
CA GLY A 79 -11.68 20.11 -9.43
C GLY A 79 -10.48 19.35 -8.81
N LYS A 80 -9.31 19.46 -9.44
CA LYS A 80 -8.09 18.74 -9.06
C LYS A 80 -7.04 19.58 -8.35
N ILE A 81 -7.32 20.86 -8.11
CA ILE A 81 -6.47 21.74 -7.30
C ILE A 81 -7.34 22.77 -6.56
N THR A 82 -6.97 23.03 -5.33
CA THR A 82 -7.61 24.03 -4.48
C THR A 82 -6.83 25.36 -4.54
N LYS A 83 -7.46 26.45 -4.07
CA LYS A 83 -6.76 27.75 -3.93
C LYS A 83 -5.58 27.65 -2.97
N HIS A 84 -5.70 26.85 -1.91
CA HIS A 84 -4.65 26.64 -0.93
C HIS A 84 -3.45 25.93 -1.55
N GLU A 85 -3.66 24.85 -2.30
CA GLU A 85 -2.59 24.13 -3.01
C GLU A 85 -1.88 24.99 -4.07
N ILE A 86 -2.59 25.91 -4.73
CA ILE A 86 -1.97 26.87 -5.65
C ILE A 86 -1.04 27.80 -4.87
N MET A 87 -1.52 28.36 -3.76
CA MET A 87 -0.72 29.24 -2.92
C MET A 87 0.50 28.50 -2.35
N ASP A 88 0.33 27.27 -1.88
CA ASP A 88 1.42 26.45 -1.38
C ASP A 88 2.47 26.15 -2.46
N ALA A 89 2.02 25.89 -3.70
CA ALA A 89 2.92 25.68 -4.82
C ALA A 89 3.72 26.95 -5.20
N GLU A 90 3.09 28.12 -5.13
CA GLU A 90 3.70 29.39 -5.52
C GLU A 90 4.58 30.02 -4.44
N VAL A 91 4.22 29.83 -3.16
CA VAL A 91 4.89 30.52 -2.04
C VAL A 91 5.80 29.58 -1.25
N ASN A 92 5.40 28.32 -1.09
CA ASN A 92 6.06 27.35 -0.24
C ASN A 92 6.82 26.25 -1.00
N ASP A 93 6.85 26.33 -2.34
CA ASP A 93 7.42 25.30 -3.24
C ASP A 93 6.87 23.88 -2.97
N MET A 94 5.62 23.78 -2.52
CA MET A 94 4.97 22.49 -2.26
C MET A 94 4.36 21.93 -3.53
N PRO A 95 4.76 20.72 -3.97
CA PRO A 95 4.28 20.16 -5.22
C PRO A 95 2.80 19.80 -5.13
N PRO A 96 1.93 20.29 -6.02
CA PRO A 96 0.55 19.86 -6.08
C PRO A 96 0.47 18.40 -6.53
N ARG A 97 -0.51 17.69 -6.00
CA ARG A 97 -0.72 16.26 -6.26
C ARG A 97 -1.04 15.97 -7.73
N PHE A 98 -1.85 16.81 -8.35
CA PHE A 98 -2.26 16.64 -9.74
C PHE A 98 -1.55 17.62 -10.66
N ARG A 99 -1.14 17.14 -11.83
CA ARG A 99 -0.45 17.91 -12.85
C ARG A 99 -1.00 17.55 -14.24
N LEU A 100 -0.76 18.41 -15.20
CA LEU A 100 -0.94 18.09 -16.63
C LEU A 100 0.41 17.63 -17.21
N ALA A 101 0.47 16.41 -17.72
CA ALA A 101 1.72 15.86 -18.23
C ALA A 101 2.36 16.70 -19.34
N CYS A 102 1.57 17.45 -20.11
CA CYS A 102 2.06 18.37 -21.14
C CYS A 102 2.62 19.69 -20.58
N GLN A 103 2.40 20.00 -19.29
CA GLN A 103 2.86 21.23 -18.64
C GLN A 103 3.92 20.96 -17.56
N PHE A 104 4.07 19.71 -17.12
CA PHE A 104 5.01 19.32 -16.08
C PHE A 104 6.38 18.98 -16.65
N PHE A 105 7.40 19.70 -16.21
CA PHE A 105 8.79 19.44 -16.54
C PHE A 105 9.46 18.65 -15.40
N VAL A 106 9.90 17.45 -15.70
CA VAL A 106 10.67 16.64 -14.75
C VAL A 106 12.05 17.27 -14.56
N ARG A 107 12.42 17.50 -13.30
CA ARG A 107 13.71 18.05 -12.92
C ARG A 107 14.61 16.97 -12.33
N ASN A 108 15.34 17.28 -11.28
CA ASN A 108 16.25 16.34 -10.63
C ASN A 108 15.59 15.66 -9.42
N GLU A 109 14.43 15.05 -9.63
CA GLU A 109 13.57 14.50 -8.59
C GLU A 109 13.01 13.14 -9.01
N ASP A 110 12.97 12.20 -8.05
CA ASP A 110 12.35 10.90 -8.28
C ASP A 110 10.84 11.00 -8.03
N VAL A 111 10.04 10.60 -9.04
CA VAL A 111 8.59 10.71 -8.99
C VAL A 111 7.90 9.44 -9.44
N ILE A 112 6.74 9.19 -8.84
CA ILE A 112 5.77 8.22 -9.34
C ILE A 112 4.64 9.00 -10.01
N VAL A 113 4.33 8.62 -11.24
CA VAL A 113 3.31 9.24 -12.09
C VAL A 113 2.20 8.22 -12.29
N SER A 114 1.03 8.48 -11.72
CA SER A 114 -0.14 7.63 -11.86
C SER A 114 -1.18 8.28 -12.75
N PHE A 115 -1.81 7.49 -13.65
CA PHE A 115 -2.83 7.96 -14.59
C PHE A 115 -3.80 6.82 -14.95
N GLU A 116 -5.01 7.16 -15.40
CA GLU A 116 -6.02 6.14 -15.73
C GLU A 116 -5.71 5.33 -16.99
N GLY A 117 -5.04 5.95 -17.94
CA GLY A 117 -4.75 5.33 -19.23
C GLY A 117 -5.95 5.32 -20.17
N ASP A 118 -5.84 4.61 -21.29
CA ASP A 118 -6.88 4.52 -22.33
C ASP A 118 -8.07 3.69 -21.79
N THR A 119 -9.23 4.32 -21.69
CA THR A 119 -10.46 3.69 -21.19
C THR A 119 -11.01 2.61 -22.12
N ALA A 120 -10.57 2.56 -23.36
CA ALA A 120 -10.90 1.48 -24.31
C ALA A 120 -10.17 0.17 -23.97
N LEU A 121 -9.06 0.24 -23.22
CA LEU A 121 -8.35 -0.94 -22.75
C LEU A 121 -8.95 -1.45 -21.42
N PRO A 122 -9.05 -2.77 -21.24
CA PRO A 122 -9.51 -3.31 -19.97
C PRO A 122 -8.56 -2.88 -18.87
N ALA A 123 -9.12 -2.37 -17.76
CA ALA A 123 -8.32 -2.12 -16.58
C ALA A 123 -7.72 -3.45 -16.11
N LYS A 124 -6.40 -3.46 -15.98
CA LYS A 124 -5.74 -4.57 -15.31
C LYS A 124 -6.18 -4.52 -13.85
N GLY A 125 -6.63 -5.64 -13.34
CA GLY A 125 -6.81 -5.76 -11.89
C GLY A 125 -5.54 -5.31 -11.17
N PRO A 126 -5.64 -4.86 -9.92
CA PRO A 126 -4.48 -4.42 -9.15
C PRO A 126 -3.38 -5.47 -9.27
N ALA A 127 -2.14 -5.02 -9.46
CA ALA A 127 -1.01 -5.91 -9.58
C ALA A 127 -0.91 -6.73 -8.28
N LEU A 128 -1.18 -8.02 -8.37
CA LEU A 128 -0.95 -8.92 -7.26
C LEU A 128 0.55 -8.88 -6.94
N SER A 129 0.90 -8.72 -5.68
CA SER A 129 2.27 -8.89 -5.24
C SER A 129 2.74 -10.33 -5.53
N ILE A 130 4.04 -10.57 -5.46
CA ILE A 130 4.58 -11.94 -5.59
C ILE A 130 3.95 -12.86 -4.55
N ALA A 131 3.74 -12.38 -3.32
CA ALA A 131 3.08 -13.13 -2.25
C ALA A 131 1.63 -13.49 -2.63
N ALA A 132 0.84 -12.52 -3.11
CA ALA A 132 -0.52 -12.78 -3.59
C ALA A 132 -0.55 -13.76 -4.79
N ALA A 133 0.48 -13.74 -5.64
CA ALA A 133 0.62 -14.70 -6.73
C ALA A 133 0.92 -16.12 -6.22
N ILE A 134 1.67 -16.24 -5.11
CA ILE A 134 1.89 -17.52 -4.42
C ILE A 134 0.57 -18.04 -3.85
N TYR A 135 -0.20 -17.22 -3.14
CA TYR A 135 -1.52 -17.61 -2.61
C TYR A 135 -2.50 -17.99 -3.73
N LYS A 136 -2.43 -17.32 -4.87
CA LYS A 136 -3.26 -17.66 -6.04
C LYS A 136 -3.08 -19.09 -6.51
N GLY A 137 -1.88 -19.66 -6.35
CA GLY A 137 -1.57 -21.06 -6.75
C GLY A 137 -1.59 -22.05 -5.58
N GLY A 138 -1.59 -21.57 -4.32
CA GLY A 138 -1.29 -22.39 -3.15
C GLY A 138 -2.51 -22.84 -2.33
N VAL A 139 -3.55 -22.05 -2.24
CA VAL A 139 -4.75 -22.39 -1.47
C VAL A 139 -5.95 -22.38 -2.39
N LYS A 140 -6.52 -23.56 -2.64
CA LYS A 140 -7.79 -23.70 -3.36
C LYS A 140 -8.92 -23.66 -2.35
N ILE A 141 -9.68 -22.58 -2.37
CA ILE A 141 -10.85 -22.39 -1.55
C ILE A 141 -12.09 -22.62 -2.43
N ASN A 142 -12.85 -23.64 -2.12
CA ASN A 142 -13.96 -24.10 -2.94
C ASN A 142 -15.33 -23.81 -2.33
N THR A 143 -15.40 -23.61 -1.00
CA THR A 143 -16.64 -23.34 -0.27
C THR A 143 -16.49 -22.15 0.65
N LEU A 144 -17.61 -21.53 1.02
CA LEU A 144 -17.64 -20.44 1.97
C LEU A 144 -17.16 -20.90 3.36
N ASP A 145 -17.56 -22.09 3.79
CA ASP A 145 -17.12 -22.71 5.05
C ASP A 145 -15.61 -22.85 5.11
N GLU A 146 -15.02 -23.34 4.03
CA GLU A 146 -13.56 -23.46 3.90
C GLU A 146 -12.89 -22.08 4.00
N PHE A 147 -13.42 -21.07 3.30
CA PHE A 147 -12.91 -19.71 3.35
C PHE A 147 -12.95 -19.13 4.77
N LEU A 148 -14.11 -19.24 5.43
CA LEU A 148 -14.29 -18.73 6.80
C LEU A 148 -13.43 -19.50 7.81
N SER A 149 -13.22 -20.80 7.59
CA SER A 149 -12.28 -21.59 8.41
C SER A 149 -10.84 -21.08 8.27
N TYR A 150 -10.41 -20.73 7.05
CA TYR A 150 -9.11 -20.10 6.83
C TYR A 150 -9.02 -18.74 7.52
N ALA A 151 -10.04 -17.89 7.39
CA ALA A 151 -10.06 -16.57 8.01
C ALA A 151 -9.94 -16.67 9.55
N VAL A 152 -10.76 -17.51 10.20
CA VAL A 152 -10.67 -17.77 11.63
C VAL A 152 -9.29 -18.28 12.03
N LYS A 153 -8.66 -19.12 11.19
CA LYS A 153 -7.34 -19.68 11.50
C LYS A 153 -6.22 -18.64 11.38
N VAL A 154 -6.30 -17.72 10.43
CA VAL A 154 -5.36 -16.60 10.28
C VAL A 154 -5.34 -15.78 11.57
N GLU A 155 -6.50 -15.33 12.03
CA GLU A 155 -6.64 -14.50 13.23
C GLU A 155 -6.24 -15.25 14.52
N GLU A 156 -6.60 -16.53 14.62
CA GLU A 156 -6.20 -17.35 15.77
C GLU A 156 -4.68 -17.48 15.87
N ASP A 157 -4.03 -17.79 14.75
CA ASP A 157 -2.58 -17.97 14.72
C ASP A 157 -1.85 -16.63 14.93
N ALA A 158 -2.36 -15.51 14.41
CA ALA A 158 -1.82 -14.18 14.67
C ALA A 158 -1.88 -13.82 16.16
N ALA A 159 -3.04 -14.01 16.79
CA ALA A 159 -3.23 -13.75 18.22
C ALA A 159 -2.26 -14.57 19.09
N VAL A 160 -2.21 -15.89 18.87
CA VAL A 160 -1.30 -16.79 19.60
C VAL A 160 0.16 -16.41 19.37
N HIS A 161 0.51 -16.06 18.15
CA HIS A 161 1.88 -15.69 17.79
C HIS A 161 2.34 -14.41 18.48
N PHE A 162 1.56 -13.34 18.42
CA PHE A 162 1.87 -12.07 19.09
C PHE A 162 1.90 -12.21 20.62
N GLU A 163 0.99 -12.99 21.21
CA GLU A 163 1.03 -13.28 22.64
C GLU A 163 2.32 -14.04 23.04
N HIS A 164 2.76 -14.97 22.20
CA HIS A 164 4.00 -15.70 22.42
C HIS A 164 5.22 -14.76 22.34
N LEU A 165 5.31 -13.93 21.30
CA LEU A 165 6.38 -12.93 21.15
C LEU A 165 6.40 -11.94 22.31
N GLY A 166 5.24 -11.46 22.75
CA GLY A 166 5.13 -10.56 23.91
C GLY A 166 5.68 -11.19 25.20
N LYS A 167 5.32 -12.45 25.48
CA LYS A 167 5.84 -13.21 26.62
C LYS A 167 7.35 -13.43 26.53
N GLN A 168 7.84 -13.77 25.33
CA GLN A 168 9.27 -13.95 25.06
C GLN A 168 10.04 -12.65 25.30
N MET A 169 9.59 -11.51 24.76
CA MET A 169 10.22 -10.22 24.97
C MET A 169 10.24 -9.80 26.43
N ALA A 170 9.15 -10.01 27.15
CA ALA A 170 9.09 -9.76 28.59
C ALA A 170 10.13 -10.59 29.36
N SER A 171 10.30 -11.87 29.03
CA SER A 171 11.29 -12.73 29.67
C SER A 171 12.74 -12.34 29.40
N CYS A 172 13.00 -11.67 28.26
CA CYS A 172 14.31 -11.15 27.89
C CYS A 172 14.57 -9.71 28.39
N GLY A 173 13.61 -9.11 29.10
CA GLY A 173 13.74 -7.73 29.63
C GLY A 173 13.41 -6.63 28.66
N ASN A 174 12.96 -6.95 27.44
CA ASN A 174 12.51 -5.96 26.42
C ASN A 174 11.03 -5.60 26.64
N ALA A 175 10.77 -4.86 27.72
CA ALA A 175 9.41 -4.56 28.19
C ALA A 175 8.58 -3.74 27.18
N ASP A 176 9.20 -2.83 26.46
CA ASP A 176 8.53 -1.92 25.52
C ASP A 176 8.01 -2.67 24.27
N VAL A 177 8.82 -3.58 23.73
CA VAL A 177 8.41 -4.46 22.62
C VAL A 177 7.44 -5.53 23.11
N ALA A 178 7.60 -6.01 24.34
CA ALA A 178 6.66 -6.95 24.95
C ALA A 178 5.24 -6.35 25.04
N ASP A 179 5.11 -5.12 25.54
CA ASP A 179 3.82 -4.41 25.63
C ASP A 179 3.21 -4.21 24.22
N LEU A 180 4.01 -3.86 23.22
CA LEU A 180 3.54 -3.74 21.85
C LEU A 180 2.97 -5.05 21.31
N PHE A 181 3.72 -6.17 21.41
CA PHE A 181 3.24 -7.46 20.90
C PHE A 181 2.01 -7.97 21.66
N LEU A 182 1.94 -7.76 22.97
CA LEU A 182 0.74 -8.12 23.74
C LEU A 182 -0.50 -7.33 23.32
N ARG A 183 -0.33 -6.04 22.97
CA ARG A 183 -1.43 -5.23 22.42
C ARG A 183 -1.85 -5.73 21.04
N LEU A 184 -0.91 -6.03 20.15
CA LEU A 184 -1.21 -6.60 18.84
C LEU A 184 -1.95 -7.94 18.99
N GLY A 185 -1.51 -8.80 19.89
CA GLY A 185 -2.23 -10.05 20.22
C GLY A 185 -3.65 -9.81 20.73
N ALA A 186 -3.87 -8.76 21.54
CA ALA A 186 -5.21 -8.39 21.98
C ALA A 186 -6.09 -7.91 20.82
N TYR A 187 -5.55 -7.15 19.87
CA TYR A 187 -6.28 -6.76 18.64
C TYR A 187 -6.63 -7.98 17.80
N SER A 188 -5.67 -8.87 17.51
CA SER A 188 -5.94 -10.11 16.78
C SER A 188 -7.01 -10.98 17.47
N ARG A 189 -7.12 -10.94 18.80
CA ARG A 189 -8.23 -11.61 19.53
C ARG A 189 -9.58 -10.99 19.20
N LEU A 190 -9.68 -9.68 19.08
CA LEU A 190 -10.92 -9.01 18.67
C LEU A 190 -11.32 -9.42 17.25
N HIS A 191 -10.36 -9.39 16.32
CA HIS A 191 -10.60 -9.80 14.92
C HIS A 191 -10.98 -11.29 14.84
N LEU A 192 -10.39 -12.15 15.66
CA LEU A 192 -10.78 -13.56 15.76
C LEU A 192 -12.27 -13.71 16.15
N GLU A 193 -12.73 -12.94 17.12
CA GLU A 193 -14.15 -12.99 17.52
C GLU A 193 -15.06 -12.43 16.41
N GLU A 194 -14.63 -11.42 15.67
CA GLU A 194 -15.34 -10.91 14.49
C GLU A 194 -15.40 -11.93 13.35
N ALA A 195 -14.28 -12.61 13.06
CA ALA A 195 -14.23 -13.69 12.07
C ALA A 195 -15.14 -14.86 12.44
N LYS A 196 -15.16 -15.26 13.72
CA LYS A 196 -16.08 -16.28 14.25
C LYS A 196 -17.54 -15.84 14.15
N ALA A 197 -17.83 -14.57 14.46
CA ALA A 197 -19.18 -14.04 14.33
C ALA A 197 -19.68 -14.04 12.88
N LYS A 198 -18.79 -13.72 11.92
CA LYS A 198 -19.08 -13.85 10.49
C LYS A 198 -19.36 -15.30 10.11
N ALA A 199 -18.52 -16.25 10.56
CA ALA A 199 -18.73 -17.66 10.30
C ALA A 199 -20.09 -18.15 10.85
N ALA A 200 -20.44 -17.75 12.07
CA ALA A 200 -21.73 -18.07 12.68
C ALA A 200 -22.93 -17.49 11.92
N LYS A 201 -22.78 -16.30 11.31
CA LYS A 201 -23.82 -15.68 10.48
C LYS A 201 -24.16 -16.51 9.24
N TYR A 202 -23.20 -17.25 8.72
CA TYR A 202 -23.37 -18.12 7.57
C TYR A 202 -23.59 -19.59 7.95
N ASP A 203 -23.75 -19.90 9.23
CA ASP A 203 -23.85 -21.29 9.77
C ASP A 203 -22.69 -22.19 9.27
N ALA A 204 -21.50 -21.60 9.15
CA ALA A 204 -20.34 -22.25 8.57
C ALA A 204 -19.74 -23.28 9.51
N SER A 205 -19.43 -24.45 8.95
CA SER A 205 -18.63 -25.46 9.66
C SER A 205 -17.15 -25.09 9.62
N LEU A 206 -16.58 -24.79 10.80
CA LEU A 206 -15.18 -24.35 10.92
C LEU A 206 -14.22 -25.55 10.98
N GLU A 207 -14.15 -26.32 9.91
CA GLU A 207 -13.23 -27.45 9.76
C GLU A 207 -12.27 -27.21 8.60
N LEU A 208 -10.99 -27.13 8.89
CA LEU A 208 -9.96 -27.09 7.86
C LEU A 208 -9.63 -28.50 7.37
N PRO A 209 -9.40 -28.70 6.06
CA PRO A 209 -8.93 -29.96 5.53
C PRO A 209 -7.65 -30.44 6.23
N ALA A 210 -7.53 -31.73 6.51
CA ALA A 210 -6.34 -32.32 7.14
C ALA A 210 -5.03 -32.08 6.36
N SER A 211 -5.14 -31.74 5.07
CA SER A 211 -4.02 -31.41 4.18
C SER A 211 -3.80 -29.92 4.03
N THR A 212 -4.31 -29.08 4.94
CA THR A 212 -4.14 -27.63 4.90
C THR A 212 -2.67 -27.27 4.92
N ALA A 213 -2.15 -26.83 3.79
CA ALA A 213 -0.79 -26.32 3.67
C ALA A 213 -0.84 -24.84 3.28
N TRP A 214 -0.35 -24.00 4.17
CA TRP A 214 -0.07 -22.61 3.81
C TRP A 214 1.11 -22.55 2.84
N PRO A 215 1.10 -21.63 1.85
CA PRO A 215 2.16 -21.55 0.83
C PRO A 215 3.58 -21.45 1.39
N GLU A 216 3.73 -20.79 2.52
CA GLU A 216 5.02 -20.62 3.21
C GLU A 216 5.14 -21.50 4.47
N HIS A 217 4.34 -22.55 4.58
CA HIS A 217 4.23 -23.42 5.76
C HIS A 217 3.84 -22.68 7.05
N GLN A 218 3.33 -21.47 6.93
CA GLN A 218 2.86 -20.64 8.04
C GLN A 218 1.70 -19.75 7.58
N THR A 219 0.89 -19.29 8.53
CA THR A 219 -0.21 -18.36 8.25
C THR A 219 0.30 -17.01 7.77
N PRO A 220 -0.48 -16.28 6.96
CA PRO A 220 -0.07 -15.00 6.36
C PRO A 220 0.44 -13.97 7.38
N GLU A 221 -0.25 -13.79 8.48
CA GLU A 221 0.05 -12.73 9.45
C GLU A 221 1.17 -13.06 10.43
N ARG A 222 1.68 -14.27 10.40
CA ARG A 222 2.79 -14.65 11.26
C ARG A 222 4.05 -13.85 10.89
N THR A 223 4.60 -13.11 11.85
CA THR A 223 5.83 -12.35 11.65
C THR A 223 7.03 -13.24 11.32
N ALA A 224 8.06 -12.64 10.70
CA ALA A 224 9.32 -13.34 10.43
C ALA A 224 10.02 -13.79 11.73
N LEU A 225 10.85 -14.83 11.66
CA LEU A 225 11.57 -15.40 12.80
C LEU A 225 12.44 -14.38 13.56
N TRP A 226 12.98 -13.38 12.85
CA TRP A 226 13.79 -12.32 13.46
C TRP A 226 12.99 -11.41 14.42
N ALA A 227 11.66 -11.41 14.35
CA ALA A 227 10.81 -10.68 15.30
C ALA A 227 10.92 -11.24 16.74
N GLY A 228 11.52 -12.40 16.93
CA GLY A 228 11.85 -12.97 18.24
C GLY A 228 13.21 -12.54 18.80
N ASP A 229 13.97 -11.67 18.14
CA ASP A 229 15.26 -11.19 18.64
C ASP A 229 15.10 -10.34 19.92
N PRO A 230 15.74 -10.69 21.03
CA PRO A 230 15.64 -9.93 22.28
C PRO A 230 16.06 -8.47 22.19
N SER A 231 16.90 -8.11 21.22
CA SER A 231 17.39 -6.75 20.98
C SER A 231 16.50 -5.93 20.02
N LEU A 232 15.37 -6.51 19.59
CA LEU A 232 14.48 -5.88 18.64
C LEU A 232 14.04 -4.48 19.10
N SER A 233 14.14 -3.49 18.21
CA SER A 233 13.60 -2.16 18.50
C SER A 233 12.07 -2.16 18.33
N ARG A 234 11.41 -1.21 19.01
CA ARG A 234 9.96 -1.01 18.84
C ARG A 234 9.58 -0.71 17.38
N LEU A 235 10.41 0.08 16.68
CA LEU A 235 10.23 0.37 15.27
C LEU A 235 10.30 -0.89 14.40
N ASP A 236 11.27 -1.77 14.65
CA ASP A 236 11.41 -3.00 13.88
C ASP A 236 10.26 -3.98 14.20
N ALA A 237 9.81 -4.03 15.47
CA ALA A 237 8.62 -4.79 15.85
C ALA A 237 7.36 -4.32 15.10
N LEU A 238 7.14 -3.01 15.00
CA LEU A 238 6.05 -2.43 14.21
C LEU A 238 6.17 -2.76 12.72
N LYS A 239 7.39 -2.70 12.16
CA LYS A 239 7.64 -3.09 10.76
C LYS A 239 7.38 -4.57 10.52
N ALA A 240 7.73 -5.43 11.46
CA ALA A 240 7.45 -6.86 11.38
C ALA A 240 5.93 -7.15 11.39
N ALA A 241 5.19 -6.49 12.29
CA ALA A 241 3.73 -6.58 12.34
C ALA A 241 3.10 -6.09 11.03
N LEU A 242 3.51 -4.90 10.53
CA LEU A 242 3.02 -4.36 9.26
C LEU A 242 3.25 -5.30 8.07
N GLN A 243 4.35 -6.06 8.06
CA GLN A 243 4.59 -7.08 7.03
C GLN A 243 3.62 -8.25 7.17
N GLY A 244 3.24 -8.63 8.37
CA GLY A 244 2.23 -9.65 8.65
C GLY A 244 0.87 -9.23 8.08
N GLU A 245 0.34 -8.09 8.50
CA GLU A 245 -0.94 -7.54 8.04
C GLU A 245 -1.01 -7.38 6.51
N ARG A 246 0.09 -6.95 5.88
CA ARG A 246 0.15 -6.89 4.40
C ARG A 246 -0.02 -8.26 3.75
N ARG A 247 0.50 -9.32 4.35
CA ARG A 247 0.30 -10.68 3.81
C ARG A 247 -1.12 -11.17 4.07
N GLY A 248 -1.74 -10.83 5.21
CA GLY A 248 -3.15 -11.05 5.48
C GLY A 248 -4.02 -10.38 4.41
N PHE A 249 -3.82 -9.09 4.18
CA PHE A 249 -4.46 -8.34 3.10
C PHE A 249 -4.29 -9.03 1.73
N GLU A 250 -3.07 -9.43 1.36
CA GLU A 250 -2.78 -10.09 0.09
C GLU A 250 -3.48 -11.44 -0.04
N PHE A 251 -3.60 -12.19 1.04
CA PHE A 251 -4.34 -13.45 1.06
C PHE A 251 -5.82 -13.23 0.74
N TYR A 252 -6.52 -12.38 1.49
CA TYR A 252 -7.93 -12.10 1.26
C TYR A 252 -8.18 -11.47 -0.12
N TYR A 253 -7.29 -10.59 -0.53
CA TYR A 253 -7.34 -9.95 -1.85
C TYR A 253 -7.19 -10.98 -2.99
N ALA A 254 -6.28 -11.93 -2.85
CA ALA A 254 -6.09 -13.02 -3.82
C ALA A 254 -7.33 -13.91 -3.90
N VAL A 255 -7.95 -14.25 -2.76
CA VAL A 255 -9.20 -15.02 -2.74
C VAL A 255 -10.32 -14.25 -3.45
N ALA A 256 -10.52 -12.97 -3.11
CA ALA A 256 -11.54 -12.14 -3.75
C ALA A 256 -11.36 -12.02 -5.27
N GLY A 257 -10.10 -11.99 -5.74
CA GLY A 257 -9.75 -11.86 -7.16
C GLY A 257 -9.80 -13.16 -7.97
N THR A 258 -9.69 -14.31 -7.32
CA THR A 258 -9.55 -15.60 -8.01
C THR A 258 -10.76 -16.50 -7.89
N THR A 259 -11.58 -16.36 -6.86
CA THR A 259 -12.80 -17.17 -6.70
C THR A 259 -13.82 -16.89 -7.79
N THR A 260 -14.47 -17.93 -8.25
CA THR A 260 -15.63 -17.84 -9.16
C THR A 260 -16.95 -17.74 -8.41
N ASP A 261 -16.95 -18.07 -7.11
CA ASP A 261 -18.10 -17.98 -6.24
C ASP A 261 -18.38 -16.53 -5.82
N ALA A 262 -19.62 -16.08 -6.02
CA ALA A 262 -20.01 -14.70 -5.76
C ALA A 262 -20.11 -14.38 -4.24
N GLU A 263 -20.47 -15.38 -3.43
CA GLU A 263 -20.63 -15.23 -2.00
C GLU A 263 -19.26 -15.20 -1.31
N ILE A 264 -18.37 -16.13 -1.64
CA ILE A 264 -16.96 -16.08 -1.19
C ILE A 264 -16.32 -14.76 -1.57
N ARG A 265 -16.54 -14.28 -2.80
CA ARG A 265 -15.99 -12.99 -3.25
C ARG A 265 -16.52 -11.82 -2.44
N ALA A 266 -17.80 -11.81 -2.10
CA ALA A 266 -18.41 -10.76 -1.32
C ALA A 266 -17.80 -10.70 0.10
N VAL A 267 -17.73 -11.85 0.77
CA VAL A 267 -17.18 -11.96 2.13
C VAL A 267 -15.69 -11.67 2.15
N ALA A 268 -14.91 -12.20 1.18
CA ALA A 268 -13.48 -11.90 1.08
C ALA A 268 -13.20 -10.40 0.89
N LYS A 269 -14.05 -9.66 0.17
CA LYS A 269 -13.93 -8.21 0.06
C LYS A 269 -14.20 -7.46 1.37
N GLU A 270 -14.98 -8.03 2.28
CA GLU A 270 -15.15 -7.47 3.63
C GLU A 270 -13.84 -7.57 4.40
N PHE A 271 -13.22 -8.76 4.42
CA PHE A 271 -11.91 -8.94 5.05
C PHE A 271 -10.83 -8.04 4.41
N VAL A 272 -10.80 -7.89 3.07
CA VAL A 272 -9.89 -6.95 2.41
C VAL A 272 -10.02 -5.52 2.93
N ARG A 273 -11.24 -5.05 3.24
CA ARG A 273 -11.45 -3.70 3.80
C ARG A 273 -10.93 -3.62 5.23
N GLU A 274 -11.20 -4.62 6.05
CA GLU A 274 -10.72 -4.71 7.43
C GLU A 274 -9.18 -4.70 7.46
N GLU A 275 -8.54 -5.55 6.66
CA GLU A 275 -7.08 -5.58 6.55
C GLU A 275 -6.48 -4.27 6.03
N THR A 276 -7.19 -3.55 5.16
CA THR A 276 -6.74 -2.21 4.72
C THR A 276 -6.65 -1.25 5.90
N GLU A 277 -7.61 -1.29 6.81
CA GLU A 277 -7.62 -0.45 8.01
C GLU A 277 -6.49 -0.83 8.98
N HIS A 278 -6.19 -2.13 9.14
CA HIS A 278 -5.08 -2.62 9.96
C HIS A 278 -3.73 -2.15 9.39
N VAL A 279 -3.51 -2.37 8.10
CA VAL A 279 -2.31 -1.92 7.41
C VAL A 279 -2.11 -0.40 7.51
N ASP A 280 -3.16 0.38 7.35
CA ASP A 280 -3.07 1.85 7.42
C ASP A 280 -2.84 2.32 8.86
N THR A 281 -3.42 1.66 9.85
CA THR A 281 -3.16 1.95 11.27
C THR A 281 -1.70 1.68 11.63
N LEU A 282 -1.16 0.53 11.23
CA LEU A 282 0.24 0.21 11.50
C LEU A 282 1.22 1.11 10.75
N LYS A 283 0.90 1.54 9.52
CA LYS A 283 1.70 2.57 8.82
C LYS A 283 1.81 3.86 9.63
N LEU A 284 0.68 4.34 10.17
CA LEU A 284 0.68 5.53 11.02
C LEU A 284 1.51 5.34 12.30
N TRP A 285 1.50 4.15 12.89
CA TRP A 285 2.33 3.87 14.05
C TRP A 285 3.82 3.81 13.70
N VAL A 286 4.19 3.20 12.59
CA VAL A 286 5.57 3.21 12.08
C VAL A 286 6.05 4.64 11.82
N GLU A 287 5.25 5.46 11.14
CA GLU A 287 5.60 6.86 10.87
C GLU A 287 5.82 7.67 12.14
N ARG A 288 4.97 7.50 13.16
CA ARG A 288 5.10 8.18 14.46
C ARG A 288 6.38 7.76 15.18
N GLU A 289 6.69 6.48 15.16
CA GLU A 289 7.90 5.94 15.79
C GLU A 289 9.17 6.43 15.08
N GLU A 290 9.18 6.48 13.75
CA GLU A 290 10.28 7.04 12.96
C GLU A 290 10.50 8.54 13.25
N GLN A 291 9.42 9.30 13.36
CA GLN A 291 9.50 10.72 13.74
C GLN A 291 10.05 10.90 15.16
N ALA A 292 9.65 10.06 16.12
CA ALA A 292 10.17 10.09 17.48
C ALA A 292 11.67 9.78 17.52
N HIS A 293 12.13 8.78 16.79
CA HIS A 293 13.55 8.44 16.65
C HIS A 293 14.36 9.59 16.05
N GLN A 294 13.86 10.22 14.98
CA GLN A 294 14.53 11.38 14.37
C GLN A 294 14.60 12.58 15.31
N ALA A 295 13.55 12.84 16.07
CA ALA A 295 13.52 13.92 17.05
C ALA A 295 14.51 13.67 18.21
N ALA A 296 14.64 12.42 18.66
CA ALA A 296 15.61 12.03 19.68
C ALA A 296 17.04 12.17 19.18
N ALA A 297 17.33 11.73 17.95
CA ALA A 297 18.67 11.88 17.35
C ALA A 297 19.11 13.32 17.18
N ARG A 298 18.18 14.24 16.90
CA ARG A 298 18.49 15.71 16.80
C ARG A 298 18.79 16.36 18.15
N LYS A 299 18.37 15.76 19.25
CA LYS A 299 18.57 16.31 20.62
C LYS A 299 19.78 15.70 21.31
N ALA A 300 20.41 14.67 20.77
CA ALA A 300 21.62 14.07 21.33
C ALA A 300 22.78 15.09 21.20
N PRO A 301 23.48 15.41 22.27
CA PRO A 301 24.67 16.27 22.21
C PRO A 301 25.78 15.56 21.43
N ALA A 302 26.52 16.33 20.63
CA ALA A 302 27.68 15.86 19.87
C ALA A 302 28.84 15.40 20.78
#